data_21fcbbfc06a5282529cae2d29194e35e
#
_entry.id   21fcbbfc06a5282529cae2d29194e35e
#
_cell.length_a   1.000
_cell.length_b   1.000
_cell.length_c   1.000
_cell.angle_alpha   90.00
_cell.angle_beta   90.00
_cell.angle_gamma   90.00
#
_symmetry.space_group_name_H-M   'P 1'
#
loop_
_entity.id
_entity.type
_entity.pdbx_description
1 polymer ?
#
loop_
_entity_poly.entity_id
_entity_poly.type
_entity_poly.pdbx_seq_one_letter_code
_entity_poly.pdbx_strand_id
1 'polypeptide(L)'
;MVGSAERGDRRLIIVLNGLDSSKSRAQESLRLMDWGFNNFQLVDFFKKNEVIQEADTWLGKDDKVDLVALNDISVSIPKAQLSSAKVNVIVEEPIATPIQKGDQIAKLQISFADKNTEFPLFSGEDIEQKNFFSRIFSAIYYII
;
A
#
# COMPACT_ATOMS: atom_id res chain seq x y z
N MET A 1 -18.06 -22.21 -13.84
CA MET A 1 -17.54 -22.97 -12.67
C MET A 1 -16.67 -22.02 -11.84
N VAL A 2 -16.83 -22.04 -10.53
CA VAL A 2 -15.95 -21.31 -9.58
C VAL A 2 -15.23 -22.36 -8.74
N GLY A 3 -13.94 -22.20 -8.56
CA GLY A 3 -13.12 -23.07 -7.73
C GLY A 3 -12.22 -22.26 -6.81
N SER A 4 -11.88 -22.79 -5.64
CA SER A 4 -10.86 -22.18 -4.76
C SER A 4 -9.95 -23.26 -4.20
N ALA A 5 -8.68 -22.91 -3.99
CA ALA A 5 -7.69 -23.76 -3.33
C ALA A 5 -6.78 -22.92 -2.44
N GLU A 6 -6.25 -23.56 -1.39
CA GLU A 6 -5.31 -22.96 -0.44
C GLU A 6 -4.00 -23.75 -0.43
N ARG A 7 -2.88 -23.04 -0.37
CA ARG A 7 -1.54 -23.58 -0.12
C ARG A 7 -0.80 -22.67 0.86
N GLY A 8 -0.56 -23.15 2.07
CA GLY A 8 -0.08 -22.30 3.17
C GLY A 8 -1.07 -21.16 3.44
N ASP A 9 -0.58 -19.95 3.54
CA ASP A 9 -1.40 -18.75 3.80
C ASP A 9 -2.02 -18.12 2.53
N ARG A 10 -1.87 -18.78 1.36
CA ARG A 10 -2.40 -18.29 0.08
C ARG A 10 -3.64 -19.02 -0.34
N ARG A 11 -4.68 -18.24 -0.63
CA ARG A 11 -5.90 -18.71 -1.28
C ARG A 11 -5.98 -18.16 -2.70
N LEU A 12 -6.24 -19.05 -3.66
CA LEU A 12 -6.57 -18.68 -5.04
C LEU A 12 -8.04 -19.01 -5.32
N ILE A 13 -8.68 -18.13 -6.07
CA ILE A 13 -10.04 -18.32 -6.58
C ILE A 13 -9.96 -18.22 -8.10
N ILE A 14 -10.56 -19.20 -8.78
CA ILE A 14 -10.68 -19.19 -10.24
C ILE A 14 -12.13 -19.17 -10.66
N VAL A 15 -12.39 -18.51 -11.78
CA VAL A 15 -13.68 -18.55 -12.48
C VAL A 15 -13.44 -19.01 -13.90
N LEU A 16 -14.11 -20.09 -14.29
CA LEU A 16 -14.02 -20.68 -15.62
C LEU A 16 -15.39 -20.70 -16.30
N ASN A 17 -15.40 -20.30 -17.56
CA ASN A 17 -16.59 -20.34 -18.42
C ASN A 17 -16.25 -20.86 -19.81
N GLY A 18 -17.24 -21.33 -20.56
CA GLY A 18 -17.07 -21.74 -21.95
C GLY A 18 -16.40 -23.10 -22.18
N LEU A 19 -16.37 -24.01 -21.18
CA LEU A 19 -15.81 -25.36 -21.31
C LEU A 19 -16.91 -26.38 -21.49
N ASP A 20 -16.77 -27.22 -22.52
CA ASP A 20 -17.83 -28.10 -23.04
C ASP A 20 -18.12 -29.33 -22.16
N SER A 21 -17.20 -29.75 -21.29
CA SER A 21 -17.35 -30.93 -20.47
C SER A 21 -16.92 -30.78 -19.02
N SER A 22 -17.44 -31.64 -18.13
CA SER A 22 -17.00 -31.67 -16.73
C SER A 22 -15.53 -32.06 -16.60
N LYS A 23 -15.04 -32.94 -17.51
CA LYS A 23 -13.64 -33.36 -17.54
C LYS A 23 -12.73 -32.18 -17.91
N SER A 24 -13.07 -31.42 -18.95
CA SER A 24 -12.33 -30.23 -19.36
C SER A 24 -12.31 -29.18 -18.23
N ARG A 25 -13.44 -28.95 -17.56
CA ARG A 25 -13.52 -28.03 -16.42
C ARG A 25 -12.57 -28.43 -15.28
N ALA A 26 -12.54 -29.73 -14.93
CA ALA A 26 -11.66 -30.21 -13.87
C ALA A 26 -10.18 -30.08 -14.25
N GLN A 27 -9.80 -30.43 -15.48
CA GLN A 27 -8.42 -30.34 -15.96
C GLN A 27 -7.93 -28.89 -16.03
N GLU A 28 -8.73 -27.99 -16.62
CA GLU A 28 -8.35 -26.56 -16.71
C GLU A 28 -8.33 -25.87 -15.34
N SER A 29 -9.22 -26.26 -14.42
CA SER A 29 -9.18 -25.76 -13.04
C SER A 29 -7.86 -26.09 -12.36
N LEU A 30 -7.44 -27.36 -12.45
CA LEU A 30 -6.19 -27.82 -11.85
C LEU A 30 -4.99 -27.11 -12.47
N ARG A 31 -4.95 -27.03 -13.81
CA ARG A 31 -3.88 -26.35 -14.55
C ARG A 31 -3.74 -24.88 -14.16
N LEU A 32 -4.85 -24.15 -14.07
CA LEU A 32 -4.83 -22.72 -13.69
C LEU A 32 -4.46 -22.51 -12.22
N MET A 33 -4.93 -23.37 -11.32
CA MET A 33 -4.54 -23.31 -9.90
C MET A 33 -3.03 -23.54 -9.75
N ASP A 34 -2.50 -24.58 -10.39
CA ASP A 34 -1.07 -24.87 -10.35
C ASP A 34 -0.25 -23.74 -10.97
N TRP A 35 -0.71 -23.19 -12.10
CA TRP A 35 -0.05 -22.03 -12.71
C TRP A 35 -0.04 -20.83 -11.77
N GLY A 36 -1.17 -20.50 -11.12
CA GLY A 36 -1.27 -19.39 -10.20
C GLY A 36 -0.35 -19.54 -8.97
N PHE A 37 -0.32 -20.72 -8.35
CA PHE A 37 0.55 -20.99 -7.21
C PHE A 37 2.04 -21.03 -7.58
N ASN A 38 2.37 -21.51 -8.77
CA ASN A 38 3.76 -21.66 -9.20
C ASN A 38 4.36 -20.34 -9.71
N ASN A 39 3.56 -19.49 -10.36
CA ASN A 39 4.07 -18.28 -11.04
C ASN A 39 3.89 -17.00 -10.26
N PHE A 40 3.05 -16.95 -9.24
CA PHE A 40 2.84 -15.76 -8.41
C PHE A 40 3.26 -16.01 -6.97
N GLN A 41 3.67 -14.95 -6.30
CA GLN A 41 3.95 -14.93 -4.88
C GLN A 41 3.20 -13.76 -4.23
N LEU A 42 2.58 -14.02 -3.08
CA LEU A 42 2.08 -12.94 -2.22
C LEU A 42 3.26 -12.40 -1.43
N VAL A 43 3.48 -11.10 -1.53
CA VAL A 43 4.55 -10.38 -0.81
C VAL A 43 3.89 -9.45 0.18
N ASP A 44 4.19 -9.62 1.46
CA ASP A 44 3.79 -8.70 2.52
C ASP A 44 4.81 -7.58 2.58
N PHE A 45 4.36 -6.34 2.35
CA PHE A 45 5.21 -5.16 2.37
C PHE A 45 5.17 -4.48 3.73
N PHE A 46 3.99 -4.23 4.27
CA PHE A 46 3.81 -3.51 5.53
C PHE A 46 2.65 -4.09 6.32
N LYS A 47 2.74 -4.00 7.64
CA LYS A 47 1.68 -4.40 8.55
C LYS A 47 0.80 -3.20 8.92
N LYS A 48 -0.41 -3.50 9.38
CA LYS A 48 -1.32 -2.49 9.93
C LYS A 48 -0.64 -1.66 11.01
N ASN A 49 -0.77 -0.33 10.92
CA ASN A 49 -0.19 0.67 11.83
C ASN A 49 1.35 0.68 11.90
N GLU A 50 2.03 -0.01 10.98
CA GLU A 50 3.48 0.13 10.82
C GLU A 50 3.80 1.52 10.27
N VAL A 51 4.81 2.19 10.87
CA VAL A 51 5.32 3.46 10.36
C VAL A 51 6.15 3.19 9.11
N ILE A 52 5.70 3.71 7.99
CA ILE A 52 6.31 3.48 6.68
C ILE A 52 7.37 4.54 6.39
N GLN A 53 7.05 5.79 6.73
CA GLN A 53 7.90 6.96 6.55
C GLN A 53 7.40 8.09 7.44
N GLU A 54 8.27 9.04 7.79
CA GLU A 54 7.89 10.33 8.34
C GLU A 54 7.80 11.36 7.22
N ALA A 55 6.89 12.34 7.35
CA ALA A 55 6.73 13.46 6.43
C ALA A 55 6.79 14.79 7.18
N ASP A 56 7.34 15.84 6.55
CA ASP A 56 7.45 17.17 7.16
C ASP A 56 6.10 17.85 7.23
N THR A 57 5.86 18.59 8.34
CA THR A 57 4.63 19.34 8.57
C THR A 57 4.84 20.85 8.39
N TRP A 58 3.81 21.56 7.90
CA TRP A 58 3.80 23.02 7.82
C TRP A 58 3.11 23.62 9.04
N LEU A 59 3.88 24.38 9.83
CA LEU A 59 3.41 25.08 11.04
C LEU A 59 2.78 24.16 12.09
N GLY A 60 3.17 22.87 12.12
CA GLY A 60 2.78 21.93 13.16
C GLY A 60 3.55 22.16 14.46
N LYS A 61 2.96 21.77 15.60
CA LYS A 61 3.70 21.71 16.88
C LYS A 61 4.84 20.70 16.78
N ASP A 62 4.59 19.59 16.10
CA ASP A 62 5.60 18.60 15.71
C ASP A 62 6.00 18.87 14.26
N ASP A 63 7.29 18.87 13.99
CA ASP A 63 7.82 19.18 12.66
C ASP A 63 7.66 18.04 11.67
N LYS A 64 7.27 16.84 12.14
CA LYS A 64 7.04 15.63 11.36
C LYS A 64 5.77 14.91 11.77
N VAL A 65 5.26 14.07 10.89
CA VAL A 65 4.11 13.18 11.11
C VAL A 65 4.40 11.80 10.56
N ASP A 66 4.01 10.76 11.30
CA ASP A 66 4.14 9.37 10.88
C ASP A 66 3.11 9.01 9.81
N LEU A 67 3.59 8.44 8.70
CA LEU A 67 2.75 7.86 7.64
C LEU A 67 2.54 6.37 7.92
N VAL A 68 1.30 5.96 8.12
CA VAL A 68 0.94 4.58 8.46
C VAL A 68 -0.10 3.99 7.50
N ALA A 69 -0.12 2.66 7.38
CA ALA A 69 -1.19 1.93 6.70
C ALA A 69 -2.24 1.48 7.72
N LEU A 70 -3.54 1.65 7.43
CA LEU A 70 -4.63 1.18 8.31
C LEU A 70 -4.92 -0.32 8.19
N ASN A 71 -4.38 -0.98 7.17
CA ASN A 71 -4.48 -2.42 6.94
C ASN A 71 -3.13 -2.98 6.50
N ASP A 72 -2.98 -4.30 6.61
CA ASP A 72 -1.82 -4.98 6.03
C ASP A 72 -1.78 -4.73 4.51
N ILE A 73 -0.59 -4.43 3.99
CA ILE A 73 -0.36 -4.21 2.56
C ILE A 73 0.38 -5.43 2.00
N SER A 74 -0.34 -6.23 1.23
CA SER A 74 0.20 -7.41 0.55
C SER A 74 -0.16 -7.37 -0.93
N VAL A 75 0.79 -7.69 -1.79
CA VAL A 75 0.60 -7.67 -3.24
C VAL A 75 1.01 -8.99 -3.86
N SER A 76 0.17 -9.50 -4.76
CA SER A 76 0.50 -10.69 -5.55
C SER A 76 1.34 -10.29 -6.76
N ILE A 77 2.61 -10.71 -6.77
CA ILE A 77 3.60 -10.35 -7.79
C ILE A 77 4.02 -11.61 -8.55
N PRO A 78 4.15 -11.55 -9.90
CA PRO A 78 4.78 -12.63 -10.65
C PRO A 78 6.21 -12.87 -10.17
N LYS A 79 6.57 -14.12 -9.91
CA LYS A 79 7.91 -14.46 -9.37
C LYS A 79 9.05 -13.92 -10.24
N ALA A 80 8.85 -13.92 -11.57
CA ALA A 80 9.83 -13.38 -12.52
C ALA A 80 10.03 -11.85 -12.39
N GLN A 81 9.13 -11.15 -11.72
CA GLN A 81 9.15 -9.68 -11.58
C GLN A 81 9.46 -9.21 -10.16
N LEU A 82 9.71 -10.13 -9.23
CA LEU A 82 9.99 -9.79 -7.83
C LEU A 82 11.19 -8.84 -7.69
N SER A 83 12.27 -9.07 -8.46
CA SER A 83 13.47 -8.25 -8.43
C SER A 83 13.28 -6.84 -9.00
N SER A 84 12.22 -6.60 -9.76
CA SER A 84 11.88 -5.29 -10.33
C SER A 84 10.87 -4.50 -9.51
N ALA A 85 10.36 -5.08 -8.43
CA ALA A 85 9.40 -4.41 -7.55
C ALA A 85 10.05 -3.20 -6.86
N LYS A 86 9.37 -2.05 -6.94
CA LYS A 86 9.77 -0.80 -6.30
C LYS A 86 8.65 -0.29 -5.43
N VAL A 87 9.03 0.30 -4.31
CA VAL A 87 8.13 0.91 -3.34
C VAL A 87 8.47 2.39 -3.26
N ASN A 88 7.49 3.26 -3.48
CA ASN A 88 7.64 4.70 -3.40
C ASN A 88 6.52 5.29 -2.54
N VAL A 89 6.84 6.27 -1.71
CA VAL A 89 5.85 7.09 -1.02
C VAL A 89 5.63 8.36 -1.84
N ILE A 90 4.37 8.66 -2.11
CA ILE A 90 3.94 9.88 -2.81
C ILE A 90 3.25 10.76 -1.77
N VAL A 91 3.89 11.86 -1.44
CA VAL A 91 3.41 12.84 -0.45
C VAL A 91 3.73 14.25 -0.93
N GLU A 92 2.83 15.19 -0.67
CA GLU A 92 3.06 16.60 -0.91
C GLU A 92 3.57 17.25 0.39
N GLU A 93 4.87 17.50 0.47
CA GLU A 93 5.51 18.09 1.63
C GLU A 93 5.80 19.59 1.41
N PRO A 94 5.73 20.39 2.48
CA PRO A 94 5.29 20.04 3.83
C PRO A 94 3.77 19.95 3.96
N ILE A 95 3.28 19.00 4.78
CA ILE A 95 1.84 18.78 4.99
C ILE A 95 1.25 19.87 5.88
N ALA A 96 0.17 20.49 5.42
CA ALA A 96 -0.49 21.57 6.17
C ALA A 96 -1.17 21.05 7.45
N THR A 97 -0.96 21.75 8.56
CA THR A 97 -1.61 21.45 9.84
C THR A 97 -2.83 22.35 10.10
N PRO A 98 -3.81 21.95 10.94
CA PRO A 98 -3.79 20.75 11.79
C PRO A 98 -4.04 19.45 11.01
N ILE A 99 -3.50 18.33 11.50
CA ILE A 99 -3.70 16.98 10.97
C ILE A 99 -4.35 16.15 12.08
N GLN A 100 -5.36 15.34 11.74
CA GLN A 100 -5.96 14.40 12.67
C GLN A 100 -5.46 12.98 12.39
N LYS A 101 -5.28 12.21 13.43
CA LYS A 101 -4.98 10.78 13.30
C LYS A 101 -6.01 10.09 12.41
N GLY A 102 -5.54 9.40 11.38
CA GLY A 102 -6.39 8.73 10.40
C GLY A 102 -6.76 9.59 9.19
N ASP A 103 -6.33 10.86 9.12
CA ASP A 103 -6.43 11.63 7.88
C ASP A 103 -5.56 11.01 6.79
N GLN A 104 -6.09 10.87 5.59
CA GLN A 104 -5.30 10.44 4.44
C GLN A 104 -4.41 11.58 3.97
N ILE A 105 -3.10 11.43 4.12
CA ILE A 105 -2.10 12.48 3.85
C ILE A 105 -1.05 12.09 2.81
N ALA A 106 -0.99 10.80 2.43
CA ALA A 106 -0.03 10.32 1.44
C ALA A 106 -0.57 9.08 0.70
N LYS A 107 0.23 8.56 -0.22
CA LYS A 107 0.01 7.29 -0.92
C LYS A 107 1.29 6.48 -0.98
N LEU A 108 1.16 5.18 -0.82
CA LEU A 108 2.22 4.22 -1.13
C LEU A 108 1.98 3.68 -2.54
N GLN A 109 2.97 3.75 -3.39
CA GLN A 109 2.94 3.15 -4.72
C GLN A 109 3.88 1.95 -4.77
N ILE A 110 3.34 0.80 -5.12
CA ILE A 110 4.11 -0.42 -5.40
C ILE A 110 4.04 -0.68 -6.90
N SER A 111 5.20 -0.65 -7.55
CA SER A 111 5.32 -0.83 -8.99
C SER A 111 6.19 -2.03 -9.32
N PHE A 112 5.78 -2.81 -10.31
CA PHE A 112 6.54 -3.92 -10.88
C PHE A 112 6.14 -4.10 -12.34
N ALA A 113 7.11 -4.27 -13.23
CA ALA A 113 6.91 -4.17 -14.69
C ALA A 113 6.11 -2.89 -15.04
N ASP A 114 5.01 -3.03 -15.79
CA ASP A 114 4.15 -1.91 -16.21
C ASP A 114 2.93 -1.72 -15.30
N LYS A 115 2.93 -2.35 -14.12
CA LYS A 115 1.81 -2.25 -13.16
C LYS A 115 2.18 -1.37 -11.98
N ASN A 116 1.27 -0.47 -11.64
CA ASN A 116 1.33 0.36 -10.44
C ASN A 116 0.08 0.08 -9.59
N THR A 117 0.30 -0.17 -8.31
CA THR A 117 -0.77 -0.33 -7.32
C THR A 117 -0.56 0.71 -6.24
N GLU A 118 -1.59 1.51 -5.95
CA GLU A 118 -1.54 2.56 -4.94
C GLU A 118 -2.35 2.15 -3.71
N PHE A 119 -1.83 2.49 -2.54
CA PHE A 119 -2.48 2.31 -1.24
C PHE A 119 -2.49 3.66 -0.52
N PRO A 120 -3.60 4.06 0.11
CA PRO A 120 -3.64 5.26 0.91
C PRO A 120 -2.79 5.12 2.16
N LEU A 121 -2.04 6.17 2.51
CA LEU A 121 -1.34 6.32 3.77
C LEU A 121 -2.00 7.41 4.61
N PHE A 122 -2.01 7.19 5.91
CA PHE A 122 -2.75 7.98 6.87
C PHE A 122 -1.83 8.52 7.96
N SER A 123 -2.26 9.59 8.61
CA SER A 123 -1.57 10.08 9.80
C SER A 123 -1.67 9.05 10.94
N GLY A 124 -0.53 8.71 11.54
CA GLY A 124 -0.45 7.87 12.73
C GLY A 124 -0.83 8.59 14.02
N GLU A 125 -0.91 9.93 14.00
CA GLU A 125 -1.06 10.78 15.16
C GLU A 125 -1.77 12.09 14.84
N ASP A 126 -2.16 12.84 15.88
CA ASP A 126 -2.71 14.19 15.76
C ASP A 126 -1.57 15.21 15.79
N ILE A 127 -1.53 16.13 14.82
CA ILE A 127 -0.60 17.24 14.80
C ILE A 127 -1.36 18.55 14.92
N GLU A 128 -1.22 19.22 16.05
CA GLU A 128 -1.80 20.54 16.27
C GLU A 128 -0.98 21.64 15.56
N GLN A 129 -1.67 22.70 15.19
CA GLN A 129 -1.02 23.87 14.62
C GLN A 129 -0.29 24.68 15.70
N LYS A 130 0.91 25.24 15.40
CA LYS A 130 1.62 26.18 16.26
C LYS A 130 0.76 27.42 16.55
N ASN A 131 0.88 27.98 17.75
CA ASN A 131 0.19 29.21 18.14
C ASN A 131 0.65 30.42 17.28
N PHE A 132 -0.21 31.42 17.15
CA PHE A 132 0.01 32.61 16.28
C PHE A 132 1.42 33.21 16.39
N PHE A 133 1.94 33.42 17.61
CA PHE A 133 3.27 33.99 17.82
C PHE A 133 4.40 33.08 17.35
N SER A 134 4.31 31.78 17.56
CA SER A 134 5.32 30.83 17.10
C SER A 134 5.28 30.62 15.56
N ARG A 135 4.14 30.90 14.92
CA ARG A 135 3.99 30.85 13.45
C ARG A 135 4.81 31.94 12.76
N ILE A 136 4.85 33.17 13.33
CA ILE A 136 5.63 34.29 12.79
C ILE A 136 7.12 33.97 12.81
N PHE A 137 7.64 33.43 13.92
CA PHE A 137 9.05 33.05 14.02
C PHE A 137 9.44 31.89 13.09
N SER A 138 8.55 30.87 12.94
CA SER A 138 8.81 29.75 12.04
C SER A 138 8.80 30.20 10.57
N ALA A 139 7.88 31.08 10.16
CA ALA A 139 7.81 31.57 8.79
C ALA A 139 9.07 32.37 8.39
N ILE A 140 9.69 33.12 9.31
CA ILE A 140 10.94 33.83 9.06
C ILE A 140 12.11 32.86 8.85
N TYR A 141 12.14 31.75 9.56
CA TYR A 141 13.21 30.72 9.43
C TYR A 141 13.21 29.99 8.09
N TYR A 142 12.03 29.83 7.44
CA TYR A 142 11.92 29.19 6.12
C TYR A 142 12.21 30.16 4.94
N ILE A 143 12.35 31.47 5.18
CA ILE A 143 12.59 32.47 4.12
C ILE A 143 14.09 32.81 4.00
N ILE A 144 14.93 32.45 5.00
CA ILE A 144 16.37 32.61 5.01
C ILE A 144 17.06 31.30 4.61
#